data_32c95446eb0bae753d8ab5a71a0980f3
#
_entry.id   32c95446eb0bae753d8ab5a71a0980f3
#
_cell.length_a   1.000
_cell.length_b   1.000
_cell.length_c   1.000
_cell.angle_alpha   90.00
_cell.angle_beta   90.00
_cell.angle_gamma   90.00
#
_symmetry.space_group_name_H-M   'P 1'
#
loop_
_entity.id
_entity.type
_entity.pdbx_description
1 polymer ?
#
loop_
_entity_poly.entity_id
_entity_poly.type
_entity_poly.pdbx_seq_one_letter_code
_entity_poly.pdbx_strand_id
1 'polypeptide(L)'
;MKKIIIILLGIFTLHSCYLFEERRLSGSAAEYNGKTITLKELQLLTAGLTPEDSTRVAEQYIRQWAINLIEYDIAKDQSNKTIELLVEDYRRSLYLHEYEERLVAQYMPRIIEASVIQSFYDMHRNHFILPETIIQGVLLVIPHDAPNMAELRKRIQHPEVEENIEWLEKFAYQYGVGYELFLEEWKSTNEVIVYLPFNKNDFDKQLRSKRQIELQDSINTFLLQVTDIQPEGTHMPLAYARKEIENILLHERQIEFLQREREALYNQAIKEGKLKLYEK
;
A
#
# COMPACT_ATOMS: atom_id res chain seq x y z
N MET A 1 32.26 41.29 -51.63
CA MET A 1 31.67 40.00 -51.19
C MET A 1 32.49 39.27 -50.13
N LYS A 2 33.86 39.14 -50.27
CA LYS A 2 34.68 38.45 -49.25
C LYS A 2 34.65 39.10 -47.83
N LYS A 3 34.58 40.43 -47.72
CA LYS A 3 34.54 41.13 -46.42
C LYS A 3 33.21 40.96 -45.66
N ILE A 4 32.10 40.80 -46.37
CA ILE A 4 30.76 40.59 -45.75
C ILE A 4 30.64 39.17 -45.19
N ILE A 5 31.23 38.17 -45.88
CA ILE A 5 31.24 36.77 -45.42
C ILE A 5 32.05 36.60 -44.12
N ILE A 6 33.16 37.32 -43.97
CA ILE A 6 34.00 37.26 -42.73
C ILE A 6 33.27 37.87 -41.54
N ILE A 7 32.50 38.96 -41.74
CA ILE A 7 31.69 39.58 -40.67
C ILE A 7 30.51 38.65 -40.25
N LEU A 8 29.86 37.98 -41.21
CA LEU A 8 28.76 37.02 -40.90
C LEU A 8 29.28 35.78 -40.18
N LEU A 9 30.52 35.29 -40.52
CA LEU A 9 31.11 34.15 -39.81
C LEU A 9 31.51 34.51 -38.37
N GLY A 10 32.00 35.76 -38.16
CA GLY A 10 32.33 36.25 -36.81
C GLY A 10 31.14 36.42 -35.89
N ILE A 11 29.98 36.80 -36.43
CA ILE A 11 28.74 36.94 -35.63
C ILE A 11 28.21 35.57 -35.25
N PHE A 12 28.35 34.55 -36.09
CA PHE A 12 27.89 33.18 -35.79
C PHE A 12 28.71 32.48 -34.70
N THR A 13 30.04 32.77 -34.64
CA THR A 13 30.90 32.21 -33.58
C THR A 13 30.68 32.86 -32.22
N LEU A 14 30.35 34.17 -32.20
CA LEU A 14 30.04 34.88 -30.94
C LEU A 14 28.67 34.43 -30.35
N HIS A 15 27.67 34.14 -31.18
CA HIS A 15 26.40 33.61 -30.73
C HIS A 15 26.50 32.18 -30.20
N SER A 16 27.37 31.34 -30.80
CA SER A 16 27.61 29.98 -30.32
C SER A 16 28.26 29.95 -28.93
N CYS A 17 29.23 30.84 -28.67
CA CYS A 17 29.82 30.98 -27.34
C CYS A 17 28.82 31.50 -26.29
N TYR A 18 27.99 32.46 -26.66
CA TYR A 18 26.99 33.02 -25.75
C TYR A 18 25.92 31.99 -25.32
N LEU A 19 25.45 31.17 -26.27
CA LEU A 19 24.49 30.07 -25.98
C LEU A 19 25.16 28.94 -25.19
N PHE A 20 26.45 28.74 -25.27
CA PHE A 20 27.19 27.76 -24.48
C PHE A 20 27.44 28.26 -23.05
N GLU A 21 27.65 29.57 -22.89
CA GLU A 21 27.85 30.21 -21.59
C GLU A 21 26.53 30.36 -20.80
N GLU A 22 25.40 30.65 -21.47
CA GLU A 22 24.07 30.63 -20.83
C GLU A 22 23.64 29.24 -20.32
N ARG A 23 24.04 28.16 -20.99
CA ARG A 23 23.87 26.79 -20.49
C ARG A 23 24.72 26.49 -19.26
N ARG A 24 25.88 27.13 -19.13
CA ARG A 24 26.73 27.04 -17.92
C ARG A 24 26.15 27.84 -16.75
N LEU A 25 25.42 28.92 -17.02
CA LEU A 25 24.79 29.77 -16.02
C LEU A 25 23.42 29.27 -15.59
N SER A 26 22.85 28.27 -16.24
CA SER A 26 21.58 27.68 -15.85
C SER A 26 21.73 26.72 -14.68
N GLY A 27 22.14 27.27 -13.52
CA GLY A 27 21.72 26.71 -12.25
C GLY A 27 22.44 25.46 -11.74
N SER A 28 23.64 25.09 -12.24
CA SER A 28 24.46 24.05 -11.63
C SER A 28 25.21 24.57 -10.42
N ALA A 29 25.06 23.93 -9.26
CA ALA A 29 25.81 24.24 -8.05
C ALA A 29 27.12 23.45 -7.94
N ALA A 30 27.17 22.22 -8.49
CA ALA A 30 28.37 21.41 -8.56
C ALA A 30 28.28 20.45 -9.76
N GLU A 31 29.44 20.02 -10.27
CA GLU A 31 29.55 19.03 -11.35
C GLU A 31 30.72 18.06 -11.08
N TYR A 32 30.45 16.77 -11.33
CA TYR A 32 31.46 15.72 -11.30
C TYR A 32 31.21 14.72 -12.45
N ASN A 33 32.16 14.55 -13.38
CA ASN A 33 32.08 13.63 -14.52
C ASN A 33 30.75 13.74 -15.30
N GLY A 34 30.29 15.00 -15.58
CA GLY A 34 29.04 15.25 -16.33
C GLY A 34 27.75 15.07 -15.53
N LYS A 35 27.82 14.67 -14.28
CA LYS A 35 26.69 14.68 -13.35
C LYS A 35 26.69 16.01 -12.60
N THR A 36 25.51 16.61 -12.46
CA THR A 36 25.36 17.95 -11.86
C THR A 36 24.34 17.93 -10.74
N ILE A 37 24.57 18.76 -9.71
CA ILE A 37 23.56 19.22 -8.77
C ILE A 37 23.14 20.62 -9.18
N THR A 38 21.83 20.87 -9.25
CA THR A 38 21.29 22.19 -9.59
C THR A 38 21.12 23.06 -8.36
N LEU A 39 21.15 24.39 -8.56
CA LEU A 39 20.81 25.36 -7.51
C LEU A 39 19.38 25.16 -7.01
N LYS A 40 18.46 24.74 -7.90
CA LYS A 40 17.06 24.48 -7.54
C LYS A 40 16.95 23.30 -6.55
N GLU A 41 17.72 22.22 -6.75
CA GLU A 41 17.75 21.10 -5.82
C GLU A 41 18.24 21.54 -4.44
N LEU A 42 19.30 22.36 -4.39
CA LEU A 42 19.79 22.88 -3.12
C LEU A 42 18.81 23.83 -2.46
N GLN A 43 18.13 24.68 -3.22
CA GLN A 43 17.07 25.56 -2.69
C GLN A 43 15.91 24.78 -2.09
N LEU A 44 15.49 23.68 -2.73
CA LEU A 44 14.44 22.80 -2.18
C LEU A 44 14.91 22.12 -0.89
N LEU A 45 16.14 21.64 -0.85
CA LEU A 45 16.73 20.99 0.32
C LEU A 45 16.84 21.94 1.52
N THR A 46 17.13 23.23 1.26
CA THR A 46 17.38 24.24 2.29
C THR A 46 16.18 25.14 2.57
N ALA A 47 15.02 24.82 2.00
CA ALA A 47 13.80 25.62 2.16
C ALA A 47 13.41 25.73 3.64
N GLY A 48 13.18 26.98 4.11
CA GLY A 48 12.78 27.24 5.50
C GLY A 48 13.93 27.35 6.51
N LEU A 49 15.18 27.17 6.06
CA LEU A 49 16.35 27.36 6.92
C LEU A 49 16.82 28.83 6.93
N THR A 50 17.60 29.19 7.95
CA THR A 50 18.31 30.47 7.97
C THR A 50 19.35 30.52 6.84
N PRO A 51 19.79 31.70 6.35
CA PRO A 51 20.82 31.80 5.30
C PRO A 51 22.12 31.08 5.67
N GLU A 52 22.53 31.15 6.93
CA GLU A 52 23.75 30.51 7.44
C GLU A 52 23.63 28.98 7.45
N ASP A 53 22.49 28.46 7.96
CA ASP A 53 22.19 27.03 7.95
C ASP A 53 22.02 26.48 6.54
N SER A 54 21.37 27.25 5.64
CA SER A 54 21.21 26.90 4.23
C SER A 54 22.56 26.69 3.55
N THR A 55 23.51 27.58 3.76
CA THR A 55 24.87 27.48 3.21
C THR A 55 25.56 26.23 3.73
N ARG A 56 25.55 26.00 5.03
CA ARG A 56 26.18 24.87 5.68
C ARG A 56 25.61 23.53 5.19
N VAL A 57 24.27 23.43 5.12
CA VAL A 57 23.58 22.20 4.65
C VAL A 57 23.84 21.96 3.18
N ALA A 58 23.85 22.99 2.34
CA ALA A 58 24.16 22.88 0.91
C ALA A 58 25.60 22.39 0.68
N GLU A 59 26.57 22.94 1.40
CA GLU A 59 27.98 22.50 1.31
C GLU A 59 28.17 21.05 1.75
N GLN A 60 27.53 20.64 2.84
CA GLN A 60 27.57 19.25 3.31
C GLN A 60 26.93 18.29 2.29
N TYR A 61 25.81 18.68 1.70
CA TYR A 61 25.12 17.89 0.69
C TYR A 61 25.99 17.72 -0.57
N ILE A 62 26.55 18.82 -1.10
CA ILE A 62 27.46 18.77 -2.26
C ILE A 62 28.66 17.87 -1.97
N ARG A 63 29.25 18.01 -0.79
CA ARG A 63 30.41 17.20 -0.38
C ARG A 63 30.04 15.70 -0.36
N GLN A 64 28.93 15.35 0.29
CA GLN A 64 28.51 13.95 0.38
C GLN A 64 28.15 13.38 -0.99
N TRP A 65 27.47 14.14 -1.83
CA TRP A 65 27.17 13.79 -3.20
C TRP A 65 28.46 13.53 -4.02
N ALA A 66 29.42 14.42 -3.92
CA ALA A 66 30.69 14.26 -4.63
C ALA A 66 31.46 13.03 -4.15
N ILE A 67 31.55 12.81 -2.83
CA ILE A 67 32.18 11.63 -2.25
C ILE A 67 31.53 10.35 -2.78
N ASN A 68 30.20 10.27 -2.74
CA ASN A 68 29.46 9.09 -3.22
C ASN A 68 29.75 8.78 -4.69
N LEU A 69 29.86 9.80 -5.55
CA LEU A 69 30.19 9.61 -6.96
C LEU A 69 31.64 9.17 -7.18
N ILE A 70 32.58 9.78 -6.45
CA ILE A 70 34.01 9.43 -6.51
C ILE A 70 34.20 7.97 -6.06
N GLU A 71 33.61 7.61 -4.91
CA GLU A 71 33.67 6.23 -4.39
C GLU A 71 33.02 5.22 -5.34
N TYR A 72 31.88 5.59 -5.94
CA TYR A 72 31.23 4.76 -6.95
C TYR A 72 32.12 4.52 -8.17
N ASP A 73 32.76 5.56 -8.70
CA ASP A 73 33.64 5.42 -9.86
C ASP A 73 34.86 4.54 -9.53
N ILE A 74 35.48 4.74 -8.35
CA ILE A 74 36.59 3.90 -7.88
C ILE A 74 36.15 2.44 -7.72
N ALA A 75 34.99 2.23 -7.05
CA ALA A 75 34.45 0.89 -6.82
C ALA A 75 34.10 0.20 -8.15
N LYS A 76 33.56 0.94 -9.12
CA LYS A 76 33.22 0.44 -10.44
C LYS A 76 34.46 0.01 -11.23
N ASP A 77 35.51 0.80 -11.20
CA ASP A 77 36.79 0.47 -11.88
C ASP A 77 37.44 -0.79 -11.29
N GLN A 78 37.22 -1.04 -9.98
CA GLN A 78 37.73 -2.23 -9.30
C GLN A 78 36.77 -3.41 -9.35
N SER A 79 35.55 -3.22 -9.91
CA SER A 79 34.52 -4.25 -9.96
C SER A 79 34.88 -5.36 -10.93
N ASN A 80 34.41 -6.57 -10.62
CA ASN A 80 34.54 -7.71 -11.52
C ASN A 80 33.29 -7.83 -12.42
N LYS A 81 33.39 -8.65 -13.47
CA LYS A 81 32.27 -8.93 -14.40
C LYS A 81 31.02 -9.47 -13.72
N THR A 82 31.15 -10.01 -12.51
CA THR A 82 30.02 -10.58 -11.76
C THR A 82 28.99 -9.52 -11.38
N ILE A 83 29.44 -8.28 -11.03
CA ILE A 83 28.51 -7.19 -10.69
C ILE A 83 27.70 -6.77 -11.91
N GLU A 84 28.33 -6.66 -13.08
CA GLU A 84 27.63 -6.30 -14.33
C GLU A 84 26.56 -7.35 -14.71
N LEU A 85 26.88 -8.63 -14.53
CA LEU A 85 25.90 -9.71 -14.73
C LEU A 85 24.72 -9.61 -13.76
N LEU A 86 24.98 -9.35 -12.47
CA LEU A 86 23.93 -9.18 -11.46
C LEU A 86 23.04 -7.95 -11.77
N VAL A 87 23.65 -6.84 -12.20
CA VAL A 87 22.89 -5.64 -12.60
C VAL A 87 22.00 -5.93 -13.80
N GLU A 88 22.53 -6.65 -14.81
CA GLU A 88 21.74 -7.00 -15.99
C GLU A 88 20.60 -7.98 -15.66
N ASP A 89 20.85 -8.98 -14.83
CA ASP A 89 19.80 -9.91 -14.38
C ASP A 89 18.73 -9.18 -13.55
N TYR A 90 19.13 -8.27 -12.68
CA TYR A 90 18.19 -7.44 -11.91
C TYR A 90 17.37 -6.51 -12.83
N ARG A 91 18.01 -5.86 -13.80
CA ARG A 91 17.32 -5.05 -14.81
C ARG A 91 16.27 -5.86 -15.56
N ARG A 92 16.65 -7.07 -16.00
CA ARG A 92 15.74 -7.99 -16.71
C ARG A 92 14.56 -8.37 -15.82
N SER A 93 14.80 -8.70 -14.54
CA SER A 93 13.74 -9.06 -13.61
C SER A 93 12.73 -7.92 -13.40
N LEU A 94 13.19 -6.66 -13.34
CA LEU A 94 12.31 -5.49 -13.23
C LEU A 94 11.43 -5.30 -14.47
N TYR A 95 12.00 -5.42 -15.68
CA TYR A 95 11.21 -5.34 -16.92
C TYR A 95 10.18 -6.47 -17.03
N LEU A 96 10.55 -7.70 -16.64
CA LEU A 96 9.63 -8.83 -16.66
C LEU A 96 8.52 -8.63 -15.65
N HIS A 97 8.83 -8.20 -14.44
CA HIS A 97 7.84 -7.93 -13.39
C HIS A 97 6.83 -6.87 -13.84
N GLU A 98 7.30 -5.73 -14.35
CA GLU A 98 6.43 -4.66 -14.85
C GLU A 98 5.56 -5.13 -16.03
N TYR A 99 6.13 -5.92 -16.93
CA TYR A 99 5.39 -6.49 -18.04
C TYR A 99 4.28 -7.44 -17.57
N GLU A 100 4.59 -8.34 -16.64
CA GLU A 100 3.63 -9.30 -16.06
C GLU A 100 2.53 -8.59 -15.27
N GLU A 101 2.85 -7.57 -14.48
CA GLU A 101 1.86 -6.76 -13.79
C GLU A 101 0.89 -6.07 -14.76
N ARG A 102 1.41 -5.51 -15.86
CA ARG A 102 0.56 -4.91 -16.89
C ARG A 102 -0.34 -5.93 -17.57
N LEU A 103 0.17 -7.13 -17.89
CA LEU A 103 -0.64 -8.21 -18.47
C LEU A 103 -1.77 -8.60 -17.52
N VAL A 104 -1.47 -8.84 -16.26
CA VAL A 104 -2.45 -9.19 -15.23
C VAL A 104 -3.48 -8.09 -15.05
N ALA A 105 -3.04 -6.84 -14.96
CA ALA A 105 -3.94 -5.69 -14.78
C ALA A 105 -4.91 -5.51 -15.96
N GLN A 106 -4.45 -5.78 -17.18
CA GLN A 106 -5.20 -5.51 -18.41
C GLN A 106 -6.08 -6.69 -18.85
N TYR A 107 -5.63 -7.91 -18.69
CA TYR A 107 -6.25 -9.08 -19.34
C TYR A 107 -6.74 -10.17 -18.39
N MET A 108 -6.28 -10.20 -17.13
CA MET A 108 -6.74 -11.23 -16.19
C MET A 108 -8.12 -10.89 -15.60
N PRO A 109 -9.13 -11.76 -15.72
CA PRO A 109 -10.42 -11.57 -15.06
C PRO A 109 -10.27 -11.59 -13.53
N ARG A 110 -10.79 -10.56 -12.86
CA ARG A 110 -10.67 -10.40 -11.39
C ARG A 110 -11.89 -10.88 -10.62
N ILE A 111 -13.01 -11.11 -11.29
CA ILE A 111 -14.25 -11.54 -10.64
C ILE A 111 -14.18 -13.04 -10.41
N ILE A 112 -14.36 -13.45 -9.16
CA ILE A 112 -14.55 -14.85 -8.77
C ILE A 112 -16.03 -15.07 -8.50
N GLU A 113 -16.60 -16.05 -9.19
CA GLU A 113 -18.00 -16.41 -9.01
C GLU A 113 -18.26 -16.95 -7.60
N ALA A 114 -19.40 -16.58 -7.00
CA ALA A 114 -19.77 -17.01 -5.65
C ALA A 114 -19.80 -18.54 -5.49
N SER A 115 -20.20 -19.26 -6.55
CA SER A 115 -20.21 -20.73 -6.59
C SER A 115 -18.80 -21.34 -6.49
N VAL A 116 -17.79 -20.68 -7.06
CA VAL A 116 -16.39 -21.12 -6.99
C VAL A 116 -15.86 -20.91 -5.57
N ILE A 117 -16.17 -19.78 -4.95
CA ILE A 117 -15.80 -19.47 -3.56
C ILE A 117 -16.44 -20.50 -2.61
N GLN A 118 -17.73 -20.80 -2.78
CA GLN A 118 -18.42 -21.80 -1.99
C GLN A 118 -17.79 -23.18 -2.15
N SER A 119 -17.56 -23.63 -3.38
CA SER A 119 -16.95 -24.93 -3.66
C SER A 119 -15.54 -25.07 -3.07
N PHE A 120 -14.75 -24.00 -3.16
CA PHE A 120 -13.40 -23.97 -2.56
C PHE A 120 -13.47 -24.06 -1.04
N TYR A 121 -14.37 -23.31 -0.41
CA TYR A 121 -14.58 -23.36 1.03
C TYR A 121 -15.00 -24.77 1.50
N ASP A 122 -15.98 -25.37 0.82
CA ASP A 122 -16.48 -26.70 1.19
C ASP A 122 -15.41 -27.79 1.06
N MET A 123 -14.57 -27.69 0.02
CA MET A 123 -13.47 -28.63 -0.23
C MET A 123 -12.34 -28.47 0.78
N HIS A 124 -12.08 -27.24 1.23
CA HIS A 124 -10.96 -26.91 2.10
C HIS A 124 -11.40 -26.49 3.53
N ARG A 125 -12.62 -26.80 3.94
CA ARG A 125 -13.23 -26.35 5.19
C ARG A 125 -12.35 -26.54 6.42
N ASN A 126 -11.59 -27.62 6.48
CA ASN A 126 -10.69 -27.93 7.60
C ASN A 126 -9.46 -27.00 7.68
N HIS A 127 -9.15 -26.21 6.66
CA HIS A 127 -8.10 -25.21 6.70
C HIS A 127 -8.62 -23.86 7.21
N PHE A 128 -9.93 -23.63 7.15
CA PHE A 128 -10.58 -22.39 7.61
C PHE A 128 -11.03 -22.54 9.07
N ILE A 129 -10.05 -22.50 9.98
CA ILE A 129 -10.26 -22.54 11.42
C ILE A 129 -9.94 -21.17 12.00
N LEU A 130 -10.81 -20.66 12.87
CA LEU A 130 -10.65 -19.35 13.48
C LEU A 130 -9.42 -19.31 14.40
N PRO A 131 -8.43 -18.44 14.12
CA PRO A 131 -7.27 -18.25 15.00
C PRO A 131 -7.62 -17.45 16.27
N GLU A 132 -8.81 -16.84 16.30
CA GLU A 132 -9.33 -16.05 17.41
C GLU A 132 -10.85 -15.98 17.35
N THR A 133 -11.49 -15.60 18.45
CA THR A 133 -12.93 -15.38 18.50
C THR A 133 -13.34 -14.19 17.64
N ILE A 134 -14.39 -14.36 16.84
CA ILE A 134 -15.01 -13.29 16.05
C ILE A 134 -16.42 -13.02 16.50
N ILE A 135 -16.89 -11.80 16.34
CA ILE A 135 -18.20 -11.33 16.79
C ILE A 135 -18.90 -10.49 15.72
N GLN A 136 -20.22 -10.48 15.77
CA GLN A 136 -21.06 -9.49 15.12
C GLN A 136 -21.76 -8.65 16.19
N GLY A 137 -22.06 -7.38 15.90
CA GLY A 137 -22.69 -6.53 16.89
C GLY A 137 -22.67 -5.04 16.61
N VAL A 138 -22.84 -4.29 17.68
CA VAL A 138 -22.83 -2.82 17.70
C VAL A 138 -21.91 -2.35 18.81
N LEU A 139 -20.98 -1.47 18.48
CA LEU A 139 -20.13 -0.76 19.44
C LEU A 139 -20.43 0.74 19.37
N LEU A 140 -20.73 1.32 20.53
CA LEU A 140 -20.95 2.77 20.68
C LEU A 140 -20.04 3.32 21.79
N VAL A 141 -19.42 4.46 21.52
CA VAL A 141 -18.66 5.26 22.49
C VAL A 141 -19.37 6.60 22.65
N ILE A 142 -19.98 6.83 23.80
CA ILE A 142 -20.88 7.95 24.04
C ILE A 142 -20.43 8.73 25.27
N PRO A 143 -20.38 10.07 25.28
CA PRO A 143 -20.11 10.86 26.47
C PRO A 143 -21.15 10.58 27.59
N HIS A 144 -20.74 10.62 28.86
CA HIS A 144 -21.62 10.33 30.00
C HIS A 144 -22.84 11.24 30.08
N ASP A 145 -22.69 12.51 29.63
CA ASP A 145 -23.72 13.54 29.69
C ASP A 145 -24.62 13.55 28.45
N ALA A 146 -24.48 12.59 27.55
CA ALA A 146 -25.38 12.48 26.39
C ALA A 146 -26.84 12.23 26.85
N PRO A 147 -27.80 12.87 26.15
CA PRO A 147 -29.23 12.70 26.51
C PRO A 147 -29.74 11.28 26.17
N ASN A 148 -30.85 10.90 26.76
CA ASN A 148 -31.58 9.66 26.41
C ASN A 148 -30.80 8.35 26.58
N MET A 149 -29.80 8.28 27.46
CA MET A 149 -29.00 7.07 27.72
C MET A 149 -29.82 5.86 28.13
N ALA A 150 -30.99 6.05 28.77
CA ALA A 150 -31.92 4.96 29.12
C ALA A 150 -32.55 4.33 27.86
N GLU A 151 -32.96 5.14 26.90
CA GLU A 151 -33.50 4.68 25.62
C GLU A 151 -32.42 4.00 24.79
N LEU A 152 -31.21 4.55 24.78
CA LEU A 152 -30.05 3.94 24.13
C LEU A 152 -29.79 2.52 24.63
N ARG A 153 -29.76 2.31 25.97
CA ARG A 153 -29.56 0.98 26.58
C ARG A 153 -30.65 0.00 26.23
N LYS A 154 -31.88 0.47 26.03
CA LYS A 154 -33.00 -0.37 25.63
C LYS A 154 -32.90 -0.78 24.17
N ARG A 155 -32.65 0.16 23.28
CA ARG A 155 -32.61 -0.08 21.83
C ARG A 155 -31.42 -0.91 21.39
N ILE A 156 -30.24 -0.71 21.99
CA ILE A 156 -29.02 -1.46 21.66
C ILE A 156 -29.15 -2.96 21.98
N GLN A 157 -30.09 -3.39 22.85
CA GLN A 157 -30.30 -4.80 23.13
C GLN A 157 -30.87 -5.58 21.94
N HIS A 158 -31.56 -4.89 21.04
CA HIS A 158 -32.20 -5.46 19.85
C HIS A 158 -31.82 -4.66 18.60
N PRO A 159 -30.53 -4.61 18.23
CA PRO A 159 -30.07 -3.80 17.12
C PRO A 159 -30.49 -4.38 15.76
N GLU A 160 -30.92 -5.64 15.71
CA GLU A 160 -31.47 -6.32 14.54
C GLU A 160 -32.84 -5.79 14.10
N VAL A 161 -33.53 -5.01 14.96
CA VAL A 161 -34.80 -4.36 14.61
C VAL A 161 -34.49 -3.08 13.82
N GLU A 162 -35.07 -2.95 12.63
CA GLU A 162 -34.81 -1.85 11.70
C GLU A 162 -34.98 -0.46 12.33
N GLU A 163 -36.09 -0.27 13.10
CA GLU A 163 -36.34 0.98 13.82
C GLU A 163 -35.24 1.29 14.86
N ASN A 164 -34.68 0.26 15.51
CA ASN A 164 -33.64 0.44 16.51
C ASN A 164 -32.31 0.80 15.84
N ILE A 165 -31.91 0.11 14.76
CA ILE A 165 -30.64 0.42 14.06
C ILE A 165 -30.67 1.82 13.50
N GLU A 166 -31.76 2.26 12.86
CA GLU A 166 -31.89 3.63 12.37
C GLU A 166 -31.76 4.67 13.49
N TRP A 167 -32.38 4.38 14.66
CA TRP A 167 -32.29 5.27 15.80
C TRP A 167 -30.87 5.30 16.39
N LEU A 168 -30.19 4.12 16.49
CA LEU A 168 -28.84 4.00 16.99
C LEU A 168 -27.86 4.75 16.11
N GLU A 169 -28.00 4.65 14.79
CA GLU A 169 -27.17 5.40 13.82
C GLU A 169 -27.33 6.90 13.98
N LYS A 170 -28.57 7.39 14.03
CA LYS A 170 -28.85 8.82 14.25
C LYS A 170 -28.32 9.32 15.58
N PHE A 171 -28.49 8.52 16.63
CA PHE A 171 -28.00 8.85 17.97
C PHE A 171 -26.46 8.88 18.00
N ALA A 172 -25.82 7.87 17.44
CA ALA A 172 -24.36 7.78 17.36
C ALA A 172 -23.76 8.92 16.52
N TYR A 173 -24.38 9.27 15.41
CA TYR A 173 -23.95 10.41 14.60
C TYR A 173 -24.05 11.74 15.35
N GLN A 174 -25.08 11.91 16.17
CA GLN A 174 -25.34 13.17 16.87
C GLN A 174 -24.52 13.33 18.15
N TYR A 175 -24.33 12.26 18.92
CA TYR A 175 -23.75 12.29 20.26
C TYR A 175 -22.51 11.41 20.43
N GLY A 176 -22.23 10.50 19.49
CA GLY A 176 -21.14 9.54 19.60
C GLY A 176 -19.77 10.19 19.40
N VAL A 177 -18.81 9.72 20.16
CA VAL A 177 -17.38 9.97 19.94
C VAL A 177 -16.82 8.96 18.94
N GLY A 178 -17.37 7.74 18.94
CA GLY A 178 -17.08 6.68 18.00
C GLY A 178 -18.22 5.66 17.97
N TYR A 179 -18.40 5.02 16.82
CA TYR A 179 -19.36 3.93 16.71
C TYR A 179 -18.98 2.99 15.56
N GLU A 180 -19.34 1.73 15.71
CA GLU A 180 -19.28 0.72 14.66
C GLU A 180 -20.53 -0.17 14.72
N LEU A 181 -21.15 -0.33 13.55
CA LEU A 181 -22.30 -1.20 13.33
C LEU A 181 -21.86 -2.33 12.41
N PHE A 182 -21.61 -3.51 12.96
CA PHE A 182 -21.09 -4.67 12.25
C PHE A 182 -22.01 -5.89 12.41
N LEU A 183 -23.31 -5.66 12.18
CA LEU A 183 -24.35 -6.69 12.33
C LEU A 183 -24.25 -7.77 11.25
N GLU A 184 -23.81 -7.42 10.06
CA GLU A 184 -23.65 -8.34 8.93
C GLU A 184 -22.19 -8.71 8.65
N GLU A 185 -21.26 -8.01 9.29
CA GLU A 185 -19.83 -8.21 9.14
C GLU A 185 -19.23 -8.84 10.40
N TRP A 186 -18.41 -9.87 10.24
CA TRP A 186 -17.65 -10.44 11.33
C TRP A 186 -16.41 -9.63 11.62
N LYS A 187 -16.19 -9.28 12.88
CA LYS A 187 -14.97 -8.64 13.36
C LYS A 187 -14.25 -9.51 14.38
N SER A 188 -12.94 -9.49 14.34
CA SER A 188 -12.14 -10.15 15.36
C SER A 188 -12.25 -9.44 16.71
N THR A 189 -12.15 -10.18 17.79
CA THR A 189 -12.12 -9.57 19.14
C THR A 189 -10.91 -8.65 19.31
N ASN A 190 -9.81 -8.87 18.58
CA ASN A 190 -8.65 -8.00 18.58
C ASN A 190 -8.92 -6.64 17.90
N GLU A 191 -9.73 -6.62 16.85
CA GLU A 191 -10.15 -5.36 16.20
C GLU A 191 -11.06 -4.54 17.10
N VAL A 192 -12.01 -5.19 17.78
CA VAL A 192 -13.00 -4.50 18.61
C VAL A 192 -12.39 -3.98 19.92
N ILE A 193 -11.47 -4.73 20.53
CA ILE A 193 -10.88 -4.35 21.83
C ILE A 193 -10.07 -3.06 21.78
N VAL A 194 -9.54 -2.68 20.63
CA VAL A 194 -8.77 -1.44 20.46
C VAL A 194 -9.57 -0.19 20.87
N TYR A 195 -10.90 -0.27 20.74
CA TYR A 195 -11.82 0.80 21.08
C TYR A 195 -12.33 0.75 22.52
N LEU A 196 -11.98 -0.28 23.29
CA LEU A 196 -12.50 -0.51 24.62
C LEU A 196 -11.41 -0.29 25.69
N PRO A 197 -11.73 0.28 26.85
CA PRO A 197 -10.78 0.44 27.95
C PRO A 197 -10.58 -0.89 28.71
N PHE A 198 -10.27 -1.95 27.97
CA PHE A 198 -10.06 -3.29 28.49
C PHE A 198 -8.73 -3.89 28.11
N ASN A 199 -8.23 -4.84 28.92
CA ASN A 199 -7.28 -5.82 28.46
C ASN A 199 -7.99 -7.04 27.85
N LYS A 200 -7.31 -7.76 26.95
CA LYS A 200 -7.88 -8.89 26.21
C LYS A 200 -8.44 -9.99 27.10
N ASN A 201 -7.77 -10.34 28.17
CA ASN A 201 -8.19 -11.44 29.06
C ASN A 201 -9.53 -11.15 29.74
N ASP A 202 -9.74 -9.91 30.16
CA ASP A 202 -10.99 -9.51 30.82
C ASP A 202 -12.13 -9.37 29.80
N PHE A 203 -11.81 -8.92 28.58
CA PHE A 203 -12.76 -8.87 27.47
C PHE A 203 -13.27 -10.27 27.10
N ASP A 204 -12.35 -11.21 26.86
CA ASP A 204 -12.70 -12.59 26.52
C ASP A 204 -13.52 -13.29 27.61
N LYS A 205 -13.22 -13.02 28.89
CA LYS A 205 -14.03 -13.54 30.01
C LYS A 205 -15.45 -12.99 29.99
N GLN A 206 -15.61 -11.70 29.70
CA GLN A 206 -16.95 -11.08 29.67
C GLN A 206 -17.77 -11.58 28.47
N LEU A 207 -17.16 -11.72 27.30
CA LEU A 207 -17.81 -12.25 26.10
C LEU A 207 -18.37 -13.66 26.28
N ARG A 208 -17.73 -14.49 27.13
CA ARG A 208 -18.21 -15.85 27.44
C ARG A 208 -19.52 -15.85 28.26
N SER A 209 -19.76 -14.81 29.03
CA SER A 209 -20.87 -14.75 29.98
C SER A 209 -21.97 -13.76 29.63
N LYS A 210 -21.64 -12.76 28.81
CA LYS A 210 -22.56 -11.63 28.52
C LYS A 210 -22.52 -11.29 27.04
N ARG A 211 -23.68 -10.98 26.48
CA ARG A 211 -23.82 -10.44 25.12
C ARG A 211 -23.76 -8.91 25.10
N GLN A 212 -24.03 -8.27 26.22
CA GLN A 212 -23.93 -6.83 26.39
C GLN A 212 -22.83 -6.50 27.39
N ILE A 213 -21.90 -5.64 26.96
CA ILE A 213 -20.81 -5.13 27.77
C ILE A 213 -20.95 -3.62 27.84
N GLU A 214 -21.06 -3.08 29.04
CA GLU A 214 -21.04 -1.64 29.31
C GLU A 214 -19.86 -1.31 30.20
N LEU A 215 -19.06 -0.34 29.77
CA LEU A 215 -17.90 0.16 30.48
C LEU A 215 -17.90 1.66 30.51
N GLN A 216 -17.14 2.22 31.43
CA GLN A 216 -16.98 3.66 31.56
C GLN A 216 -15.54 3.99 31.84
N ASP A 217 -15.06 5.05 31.22
CA ASP A 217 -13.86 5.74 31.62
C ASP A 217 -14.22 7.08 32.31
N SER A 218 -13.31 8.04 32.36
CA SER A 218 -13.57 9.35 32.99
C SER A 218 -14.54 10.24 32.20
N ILE A 219 -14.78 9.96 30.94
CA ILE A 219 -15.49 10.85 30.00
C ILE A 219 -16.63 10.12 29.28
N ASN A 220 -16.39 8.86 28.89
CA ASN A 220 -17.24 8.13 27.97
C ASN A 220 -17.81 6.83 28.57
N THR A 221 -18.98 6.47 28.09
CA THR A 221 -19.60 5.15 28.25
C THR A 221 -19.39 4.37 26.95
N PHE A 222 -18.85 3.16 27.07
CA PHE A 222 -18.64 2.20 25.99
C PHE A 222 -19.73 1.14 26.08
N LEU A 223 -20.48 0.98 25.01
CA LEU A 223 -21.58 0.01 24.92
C LEU A 223 -21.29 -0.93 23.76
N LEU A 224 -21.04 -2.19 24.07
CA LEU A 224 -20.91 -3.26 23.07
C LEU A 224 -22.08 -4.22 23.22
N GLN A 225 -22.88 -4.37 22.19
CA GLN A 225 -23.88 -5.41 22.05
C GLN A 225 -23.41 -6.43 21.01
N VAL A 226 -23.19 -7.66 21.44
CA VAL A 226 -22.85 -8.78 20.58
C VAL A 226 -24.11 -9.51 20.16
N THR A 227 -24.38 -9.59 18.86
CA THR A 227 -25.52 -10.32 18.29
C THR A 227 -25.16 -11.76 17.97
N ASP A 228 -23.93 -11.99 17.44
CA ASP A 228 -23.44 -13.34 17.20
C ASP A 228 -21.96 -13.45 17.58
N ILE A 229 -21.51 -14.70 17.87
CA ILE A 229 -20.14 -15.01 18.29
C ILE A 229 -19.73 -16.38 17.77
N GLN A 230 -18.54 -16.43 17.17
CA GLN A 230 -17.88 -17.67 16.76
C GLN A 230 -16.56 -17.80 17.53
N PRO A 231 -16.43 -18.84 18.38
CA PRO A 231 -15.22 -19.03 19.19
C PRO A 231 -14.00 -19.40 18.38
N GLU A 232 -12.83 -19.02 18.90
CA GLU A 232 -11.53 -19.54 18.47
C GLU A 232 -11.55 -21.07 18.34
N GLY A 233 -10.86 -21.60 17.32
CA GLY A 233 -10.76 -23.06 17.04
C GLY A 233 -11.99 -23.66 16.35
N THR A 234 -13.06 -22.90 16.11
CA THR A 234 -14.20 -23.33 15.29
C THR A 234 -13.97 -23.02 13.79
N HIS A 235 -14.81 -23.59 12.93
CA HIS A 235 -14.74 -23.27 11.50
C HIS A 235 -15.13 -21.80 11.24
N MET A 236 -14.35 -21.12 10.42
CA MET A 236 -14.68 -19.77 9.96
C MET A 236 -16.03 -19.79 9.22
N PRO A 237 -16.95 -18.86 9.47
CA PRO A 237 -18.08 -18.64 8.58
C PRO A 237 -17.61 -18.27 7.18
N LEU A 238 -18.30 -18.76 6.14
CA LEU A 238 -17.92 -18.42 4.74
C LEU A 238 -17.84 -16.90 4.51
N ALA A 239 -18.76 -16.15 5.13
CA ALA A 239 -18.75 -14.68 5.03
C ALA A 239 -17.43 -14.06 5.52
N TYR A 240 -16.86 -14.61 6.59
CA TYR A 240 -15.55 -14.17 7.13
C TYR A 240 -14.39 -14.67 6.27
N ALA A 241 -14.41 -15.93 5.85
CA ALA A 241 -13.36 -16.55 5.03
C ALA A 241 -13.35 -16.03 3.58
N ARG A 242 -14.45 -15.42 3.10
CA ARG A 242 -14.63 -15.03 1.69
C ARG A 242 -13.46 -14.25 1.11
N LYS A 243 -13.01 -13.23 1.82
CA LYS A 243 -11.92 -12.36 1.35
C LYS A 243 -10.60 -13.11 1.20
N GLU A 244 -10.31 -14.00 2.12
CA GLU A 244 -9.13 -14.86 2.07
C GLU A 244 -9.21 -15.83 0.89
N ILE A 245 -10.36 -16.48 0.70
CA ILE A 245 -10.60 -17.38 -0.41
C ILE A 245 -10.49 -16.66 -1.75
N GLU A 246 -11.07 -15.48 -1.89
CA GLU A 246 -10.96 -14.67 -3.10
C GLU A 246 -9.50 -14.35 -3.42
N ASN A 247 -8.71 -13.99 -2.41
CA ASN A 247 -7.28 -13.71 -2.59
C ASN A 247 -6.50 -14.95 -3.04
N ILE A 248 -6.77 -16.12 -2.44
CA ILE A 248 -6.15 -17.40 -2.83
C ILE A 248 -6.48 -17.70 -4.29
N LEU A 249 -7.76 -17.70 -4.65
CA LEU A 249 -8.23 -18.01 -5.99
C LEU A 249 -7.73 -17.02 -7.05
N LEU A 250 -7.62 -15.74 -6.70
CA LEU A 250 -7.03 -14.73 -7.59
C LEU A 250 -5.54 -14.96 -7.79
N HIS A 251 -4.82 -15.37 -6.74
CA HIS A 251 -3.40 -15.69 -6.85
C HIS A 251 -3.15 -16.94 -7.70
N GLU A 252 -3.92 -18.01 -7.50
CA GLU A 252 -3.87 -19.21 -8.35
C GLU A 252 -4.16 -18.89 -9.82
N ARG A 253 -5.22 -18.11 -10.07
CA ARG A 253 -5.56 -17.64 -11.41
C ARG A 253 -4.45 -16.82 -12.05
N GLN A 254 -3.77 -15.98 -11.28
CA GLN A 254 -2.64 -15.19 -11.77
C GLN A 254 -1.48 -16.08 -12.23
N ILE A 255 -1.13 -17.08 -11.42
CA ILE A 255 -0.07 -18.03 -11.76
C ILE A 255 -0.41 -18.77 -13.08
N GLU A 256 -1.63 -19.32 -13.17
CA GLU A 256 -2.08 -20.02 -14.37
C GLU A 256 -2.14 -19.12 -15.60
N PHE A 257 -2.63 -17.88 -15.43
CA PHE A 257 -2.70 -16.90 -16.50
C PHE A 257 -1.31 -16.59 -17.05
N LEU A 258 -0.36 -16.22 -16.18
CA LEU A 258 1.01 -15.90 -16.59
C LEU A 258 1.73 -17.13 -17.21
N GLN A 259 1.46 -18.33 -16.72
CA GLN A 259 2.03 -19.55 -17.31
C GLN A 259 1.52 -19.76 -18.74
N ARG A 260 0.21 -19.60 -18.99
CA ARG A 260 -0.37 -19.69 -20.35
C ARG A 260 0.19 -18.63 -21.29
N GLU A 261 0.34 -17.39 -20.82
CA GLU A 261 0.92 -16.31 -21.63
C GLU A 261 2.39 -16.58 -22.00
N ARG A 262 3.18 -17.07 -21.05
CA ARG A 262 4.59 -17.47 -21.30
C ARG A 262 4.67 -18.59 -22.32
N GLU A 263 3.81 -19.59 -22.20
CA GLU A 263 3.76 -20.73 -23.16
C GLU A 263 3.34 -20.24 -24.56
N ALA A 264 2.38 -19.35 -24.64
CA ALA A 264 1.95 -18.74 -25.91
C ALA A 264 3.11 -17.97 -26.58
N LEU A 265 3.85 -17.16 -25.81
CA LEU A 265 5.03 -16.42 -26.29
C LEU A 265 6.14 -17.37 -26.79
N TYR A 266 6.40 -18.44 -26.04
CA TYR A 266 7.40 -19.47 -26.42
C TYR A 266 7.03 -20.13 -27.75
N ASN A 267 5.79 -20.58 -27.89
CA ASN A 267 5.28 -21.24 -29.10
C ASN A 267 5.27 -20.27 -30.31
N GLN A 268 4.93 -19.01 -30.06
CA GLN A 268 4.99 -17.97 -31.10
C GLN A 268 6.43 -17.74 -31.59
N ALA A 269 7.41 -17.68 -30.68
CA ALA A 269 8.81 -17.49 -31.04
C ALA A 269 9.37 -18.64 -31.89
N ILE A 270 8.93 -19.90 -31.63
CA ILE A 270 9.27 -21.04 -32.47
C ILE A 270 8.63 -20.89 -33.85
N LYS A 271 7.33 -20.60 -33.91
CA LYS A 271 6.58 -20.46 -35.16
C LYS A 271 7.14 -19.37 -36.08
N GLU A 272 7.60 -18.28 -35.48
CA GLU A 272 8.21 -17.15 -36.20
C GLU A 272 9.69 -17.38 -36.55
N GLY A 273 10.28 -18.52 -36.13
CA GLY A 273 11.69 -18.84 -36.35
C GLY A 273 12.68 -17.98 -35.55
N LYS A 274 12.19 -17.23 -34.57
CA LYS A 274 13.02 -16.43 -33.64
C LYS A 274 13.76 -17.33 -32.65
N LEU A 275 13.13 -18.43 -32.24
CA LEU A 275 13.72 -19.48 -31.40
C LEU A 275 14.02 -20.71 -32.25
N LYS A 276 15.30 -21.11 -32.29
CA LYS A 276 15.75 -22.33 -32.94
C LYS A 276 16.25 -23.31 -31.91
N LEU A 277 15.64 -24.48 -31.88
CA LEU A 277 16.08 -25.60 -31.02
C LEU A 277 17.02 -26.48 -31.84
N TYR A 278 18.19 -26.75 -31.28
CA TYR A 278 19.15 -27.66 -31.88
C TYR A 278 19.08 -28.97 -31.07
N GLU A 279 18.71 -30.05 -31.74
CA GLU A 279 18.78 -31.38 -31.13
C GLU A 279 20.24 -31.70 -30.79
N LYS A 280 20.48 -32.37 -29.62
CA LYS A 280 21.81 -32.79 -29.18
C LYS A 280 22.20 -34.09 -29.88
#